data_487708a5cd21219dcce3eea5986a3281
#
_entry.id   487708a5cd21219dcce3eea5986a3281
#
_cell.length_a   1.000
_cell.length_b   1.000
_cell.length_c   1.000
_cell.angle_alpha   90.00
_cell.angle_beta   90.00
_cell.angle_gamma   90.00
#
_symmetry.space_group_name_H-M   'P 1'
#
loop_
_entity.id
_entity.type
_entity.pdbx_description
1 polymer ?
#
loop_
_entity_poly.entity_id
_entity_poly.type
_entity_poly.pdbx_seq_one_letter_code
_entity_poly.pdbx_strand_id
1 'polypeptide(L)'
;MKKIIFTITTILMILVFGGYASANEIKVENPDVKVTTSGDRFSPVNVEYKTKFSDDLKINNGDKVIFKLPQELNLQTSYNFDVKGSEGNVVGKATASVENNNVTTVLNDYFANKPLNKSMQLSLMTVWNKEKVTGKDTTTYDLNFNGTIVTTKVDKDGVPDPQEIVTKWGTQNRDTINWAGRVNYKKANLTNVTITDKWDSNQEYVPGSLKARILSSIDPWTKIGEVAKENIEFNSNGFTIKLPALNEIVSLEYSTKVKDLSKNPTNNLRIQADNNVDWDKDVEVQIAKGTGNVEGENKPKPTFDIPNDAPVVDKPELNLNDVPLLPPAPVVEKPYLDLKDIPKMPPAPVVEIPELPLEDIPMMPPAPVVEKPELEIPETPNKVERPKITKVDKKTVVEKKVRKLANTGLENDDLTLLVVLMMATALIINHEKGRRYER
;
A
#
# COMPACT_ATOMS: atom_id res chain seq x y z
N MET A 1 37.34 19.27 30.04
CA MET A 1 36.51 18.14 29.55
C MET A 1 35.04 18.52 29.26
N LYS A 2 34.34 19.30 30.11
CA LYS A 2 32.92 19.66 29.87
C LYS A 2 32.66 20.51 28.62
N LYS A 3 33.58 21.36 28.18
CA LYS A 3 33.42 22.21 26.97
C LYS A 3 33.64 21.43 25.66
N ILE A 4 34.47 20.41 25.65
CA ILE A 4 34.73 19.57 24.46
C ILE A 4 33.54 18.66 24.18
N ILE A 5 32.88 18.12 25.23
CA ILE A 5 31.72 17.27 25.07
C ILE A 5 30.53 18.07 24.47
N PHE A 6 30.34 19.33 24.87
CA PHE A 6 29.26 20.17 24.32
C PHE A 6 29.49 20.50 22.83
N THR A 7 30.76 20.73 22.44
CA THR A 7 31.13 21.04 21.05
C THR A 7 30.94 19.82 20.14
N ILE A 8 31.28 18.61 20.61
CA ILE A 8 31.09 17.37 19.86
C ILE A 8 29.61 17.04 19.69
N THR A 9 28.78 17.25 20.72
CA THR A 9 27.33 17.03 20.65
C THR A 9 26.66 18.02 19.68
N THR A 10 27.13 19.27 19.63
CA THR A 10 26.60 20.29 18.69
C THR A 10 27.05 20.02 17.26
N ILE A 11 28.28 19.55 17.04
CA ILE A 11 28.77 19.14 15.71
C ILE A 11 28.06 17.87 15.24
N LEU A 12 27.78 16.91 16.11
CA LEU A 12 27.03 15.71 15.77
C LEU A 12 25.57 16.01 15.42
N MET A 13 24.94 16.98 16.10
CA MET A 13 23.59 17.46 15.73
C MET A 13 23.55 18.17 14.37
N ILE A 14 24.60 18.93 14.01
CA ILE A 14 24.67 19.60 12.71
C ILE A 14 24.90 18.61 11.58
N LEU A 15 25.60 17.49 11.83
CA LEU A 15 25.77 16.43 10.82
C LEU A 15 24.50 15.59 10.60
N VAL A 16 23.59 15.52 11.59
CA VAL A 16 22.29 14.82 11.44
C VAL A 16 21.24 15.66 10.69
N PHE A 17 21.41 17.00 10.66
CA PHE A 17 20.53 17.89 9.87
C PHE A 17 21.08 18.23 8.49
N GLY A 18 22.13 17.53 8.04
CA GLY A 18 22.63 17.61 6.65
C GLY A 18 21.62 17.04 5.67
N GLY A 19 20.71 17.90 5.20
CA GLY A 19 19.95 17.76 3.97
C GLY A 19 19.28 16.40 3.74
N TYR A 20 18.29 16.03 4.55
CA TYR A 20 17.29 15.07 4.06
C TYR A 20 16.55 15.78 2.91
N ALA A 21 16.86 15.42 1.69
CA ALA A 21 15.99 15.73 0.58
C ALA A 21 14.61 15.18 0.96
N SER A 22 13.64 16.06 1.19
CA SER A 22 12.28 15.66 1.53
C SER A 22 11.79 14.80 0.37
N ALA A 23 11.56 13.53 0.64
CA ALA A 23 10.97 12.64 -0.34
C ALA A 23 9.59 13.15 -0.72
N ASN A 24 9.37 13.45 -2.00
CA ASN A 24 8.09 13.95 -2.48
C ASN A 24 7.13 12.81 -2.75
N GLU A 25 5.85 13.04 -2.50
CA GLU A 25 4.80 12.16 -3.00
C GLU A 25 4.44 12.58 -4.43
N ILE A 26 4.66 11.66 -5.37
CA ILE A 26 4.30 11.85 -6.77
C ILE A 26 2.83 11.46 -6.93
N LYS A 27 2.02 12.43 -7.29
CA LYS A 27 0.60 12.23 -7.50
C LYS A 27 0.36 11.43 -8.78
N VAL A 28 -0.40 10.35 -8.65
CA VAL A 28 -0.90 9.57 -9.79
C VAL A 28 -2.33 9.97 -10.05
N GLU A 29 -2.60 10.42 -11.26
CA GLU A 29 -3.94 10.78 -11.70
C GLU A 29 -4.27 10.04 -12.99
N ASN A 30 -5.49 9.48 -13.05
CA ASN A 30 -6.03 8.79 -14.21
C ASN A 30 -5.07 7.75 -14.82
N PRO A 31 -4.57 6.78 -14.03
CA PRO A 31 -3.74 5.71 -14.56
C PRO A 31 -4.52 4.86 -15.57
N ASP A 32 -3.83 4.20 -16.49
CA ASP A 32 -4.42 3.12 -17.28
C ASP A 32 -4.52 1.89 -16.38
N VAL A 33 -5.73 1.34 -16.21
CA VAL A 33 -5.98 0.23 -15.27
C VAL A 33 -6.73 -0.89 -15.96
N LYS A 34 -6.19 -2.09 -15.82
CA LYS A 34 -6.84 -3.33 -16.24
C LYS A 34 -7.16 -4.19 -15.02
N VAL A 35 -8.42 -4.59 -14.90
CA VAL A 35 -8.89 -5.51 -13.87
C VAL A 35 -9.26 -6.82 -14.53
N THR A 36 -8.72 -7.93 -14.00
CA THR A 36 -9.03 -9.27 -14.47
C THR A 36 -9.51 -10.11 -13.28
N THR A 37 -10.71 -10.64 -13.38
CA THR A 37 -11.32 -11.56 -12.42
C THR A 37 -12.16 -12.59 -13.16
N SER A 38 -12.46 -13.70 -12.50
CA SER A 38 -13.33 -14.74 -13.04
C SER A 38 -14.25 -15.25 -11.94
N GLY A 39 -15.55 -14.96 -12.06
CA GLY A 39 -16.56 -15.55 -11.20
C GLY A 39 -17.05 -14.66 -10.07
N ASP A 40 -17.25 -15.26 -8.91
CA ASP A 40 -17.86 -14.65 -7.73
C ASP A 40 -16.88 -13.85 -6.87
N ARG A 41 -17.37 -13.30 -5.75
CA ARG A 41 -16.55 -12.51 -4.79
C ARG A 41 -15.51 -13.32 -4.01
N PHE A 42 -15.40 -14.61 -4.21
CA PHE A 42 -14.34 -15.45 -3.65
C PHE A 42 -13.17 -15.64 -4.60
N SER A 43 -13.34 -15.25 -5.86
CA SER A 43 -12.30 -15.30 -6.88
C SER A 43 -11.24 -14.22 -6.68
N PRO A 44 -9.97 -14.51 -7.00
CA PRO A 44 -8.91 -13.49 -6.98
C PRO A 44 -9.17 -12.42 -8.04
N VAL A 45 -8.69 -11.22 -7.77
CA VAL A 45 -8.76 -10.07 -8.67
C VAL A 45 -7.36 -9.58 -8.98
N ASN A 46 -6.93 -9.68 -10.24
CA ASN A 46 -5.65 -9.14 -10.68
C ASN A 46 -5.84 -7.71 -11.19
N VAL A 47 -5.03 -6.79 -10.70
CA VAL A 47 -5.04 -5.39 -11.07
C VAL A 47 -3.71 -5.02 -11.69
N GLU A 48 -3.72 -4.50 -12.89
CA GLU A 48 -2.57 -3.93 -13.57
C GLU A 48 -2.75 -2.41 -13.65
N TYR A 49 -1.81 -1.67 -13.06
CA TYR A 49 -1.72 -0.21 -13.16
C TYR A 49 -0.63 0.17 -14.14
N LYS A 50 -0.89 1.15 -14.98
CA LYS A 50 0.11 1.81 -15.80
C LYS A 50 -0.08 3.31 -15.74
N THR A 51 0.98 4.03 -15.35
CA THR A 51 0.97 5.49 -15.34
C THR A 51 2.15 6.04 -16.12
N LYS A 52 1.95 7.22 -16.69
CA LYS A 52 3.01 8.01 -17.34
C LYS A 52 3.27 9.26 -16.51
N PHE A 53 4.51 9.67 -16.46
CA PHE A 53 4.90 10.89 -15.79
C PHE A 53 5.36 11.91 -16.84
N SER A 54 5.04 13.20 -16.63
CA SER A 54 5.54 14.27 -17.49
C SER A 54 7.06 14.28 -17.52
N ASP A 55 7.65 14.58 -18.65
CA ASP A 55 9.09 14.74 -18.79
C ASP A 55 9.64 15.90 -17.94
N ASP A 56 8.82 16.91 -17.67
CA ASP A 56 9.16 18.04 -16.80
C ASP A 56 9.17 17.67 -15.31
N LEU A 57 8.49 16.58 -14.93
CA LEU A 57 8.45 16.10 -13.54
C LEU A 57 9.81 15.48 -13.18
N LYS A 58 10.52 16.11 -12.27
CA LYS A 58 11.75 15.53 -11.71
C LYS A 58 11.38 14.48 -10.66
N ILE A 59 11.87 13.27 -10.85
CA ILE A 59 11.72 12.16 -9.90
C ILE A 59 13.10 11.84 -9.34
N ASN A 60 13.24 11.97 -8.03
CA ASN A 60 14.51 11.85 -7.32
C ASN A 60 14.54 10.59 -6.46
N ASN A 61 15.73 10.24 -5.98
CA ASN A 61 15.89 9.17 -5.00
C ASN A 61 15.07 9.46 -3.73
N GLY A 62 14.27 8.48 -3.33
CA GLY A 62 13.38 8.54 -2.17
C GLY A 62 11.96 9.02 -2.49
N ASP A 63 11.69 9.55 -3.67
CA ASP A 63 10.35 9.96 -4.07
C ASP A 63 9.39 8.77 -4.10
N LYS A 64 8.14 9.01 -3.73
CA LYS A 64 7.13 7.99 -3.52
C LYS A 64 5.99 8.11 -4.52
N VAL A 65 5.62 6.97 -5.11
CA VAL A 65 4.42 6.84 -5.95
C VAL A 65 3.40 6.00 -5.19
N ILE A 66 2.17 6.50 -5.01
CA ILE A 66 1.13 5.81 -4.25
C ILE A 66 -0.05 5.46 -5.17
N PHE A 67 -0.32 4.15 -5.30
CA PHE A 67 -1.51 3.62 -5.95
C PHE A 67 -2.51 3.19 -4.89
N LYS A 68 -3.70 3.79 -4.88
CA LYS A 68 -4.78 3.45 -3.97
C LYS A 68 -5.71 2.42 -4.61
N LEU A 69 -6.08 1.42 -3.86
CA LEU A 69 -7.12 0.48 -4.27
C LEU A 69 -8.52 1.06 -3.96
N PRO A 70 -9.53 0.77 -4.79
CA PRO A 70 -10.93 1.10 -4.47
C PRO A 70 -11.40 0.31 -3.25
N GLN A 71 -12.43 0.80 -2.58
CA GLN A 71 -12.96 0.19 -1.36
C GLN A 71 -13.58 -1.21 -1.58
N GLU A 72 -13.91 -1.54 -2.81
CA GLU A 72 -14.44 -2.84 -3.24
C GLU A 72 -13.36 -3.93 -3.31
N LEU A 73 -12.09 -3.53 -3.28
CA LEU A 73 -10.94 -4.44 -3.33
C LEU A 73 -10.09 -4.31 -2.06
N ASN A 74 -9.53 -5.44 -1.63
CA ASN A 74 -8.57 -5.51 -0.54
C ASN A 74 -7.29 -6.21 -0.98
N LEU A 75 -6.17 -5.81 -0.41
CA LEU A 75 -4.98 -6.67 -0.37
C LEU A 75 -5.22 -7.80 0.63
N GLN A 76 -4.89 -9.02 0.25
CA GLN A 76 -5.06 -10.19 1.12
C GLN A 76 -4.04 -10.22 2.26
N THR A 77 -2.83 -9.74 1.98
CA THR A 77 -1.73 -9.64 2.93
C THR A 77 -0.83 -8.46 2.56
N SER A 78 -0.02 -7.96 3.51
CA SER A 78 1.03 -6.98 3.22
C SER A 78 2.28 -7.70 2.74
N TYR A 79 2.93 -7.18 1.68
CA TYR A 79 4.15 -7.72 1.11
C TYR A 79 4.97 -6.64 0.41
N ASN A 80 6.25 -6.94 0.18
CA ASN A 80 7.16 -6.07 -0.55
C ASN A 80 7.60 -6.74 -1.85
N PHE A 81 7.90 -5.95 -2.87
CA PHE A 81 8.48 -6.43 -4.12
C PHE A 81 9.37 -5.37 -4.76
N ASP A 82 10.31 -5.84 -5.56
CA ASP A 82 11.21 -4.96 -6.30
C ASP A 82 10.51 -4.42 -7.55
N VAL A 83 10.75 -3.13 -7.83
CA VAL A 83 10.39 -2.50 -9.08
C VAL A 83 11.65 -2.43 -9.95
N LYS A 84 11.55 -2.92 -11.19
CA LYS A 84 12.69 -3.11 -12.09
C LYS A 84 12.68 -2.12 -13.24
N GLY A 85 13.84 -1.66 -13.63
CA GLY A 85 14.06 -0.93 -14.88
C GLY A 85 14.06 -1.86 -16.10
N SER A 86 14.08 -1.28 -17.29
CA SER A 86 14.13 -2.01 -18.57
C SER A 86 15.33 -2.97 -18.70
N GLU A 87 16.40 -2.71 -17.96
CA GLU A 87 17.63 -3.53 -17.93
C GLU A 87 17.57 -4.64 -16.83
N GLY A 88 16.45 -4.78 -16.12
CA GLY A 88 16.25 -5.76 -15.05
C GLY A 88 16.83 -5.37 -13.69
N ASN A 89 17.53 -4.24 -13.60
CA ASN A 89 18.05 -3.69 -12.34
C ASN A 89 16.93 -3.20 -11.44
N VAL A 90 17.12 -3.29 -10.11
CA VAL A 90 16.15 -2.78 -9.14
C VAL A 90 16.25 -1.25 -9.08
N VAL A 91 15.14 -0.59 -9.33
CA VAL A 91 15.02 0.87 -9.39
C VAL A 91 14.08 1.44 -8.34
N GLY A 92 13.45 0.60 -7.57
CA GLY A 92 12.59 0.97 -6.46
C GLY A 92 12.10 -0.24 -5.69
N LYS A 93 11.49 0.03 -4.54
CA LYS A 93 10.79 -0.99 -3.73
C LYS A 93 9.34 -0.57 -3.54
N ALA A 94 8.44 -1.48 -3.82
CA ALA A 94 7.02 -1.32 -3.59
C ALA A 94 6.60 -2.07 -2.33
N THR A 95 5.78 -1.42 -1.50
CA THR A 95 5.16 -1.98 -0.31
C THR A 95 3.65 -1.97 -0.50
N ALA A 96 3.05 -3.14 -0.61
CA ALA A 96 1.61 -3.34 -0.55
C ALA A 96 1.19 -3.40 0.92
N SER A 97 0.29 -2.51 1.35
CA SER A 97 -0.15 -2.37 2.74
C SER A 97 -1.64 -2.68 2.87
N VAL A 98 -1.96 -3.73 3.63
CA VAL A 98 -3.37 -4.07 3.98
C VAL A 98 -4.01 -2.95 4.80
N GLU A 99 -3.27 -2.35 5.74
CA GLU A 99 -3.80 -1.31 6.64
C GLU A 99 -4.24 -0.06 5.88
N ASN A 100 -3.48 0.33 4.84
CA ASN A 100 -3.75 1.52 4.05
C ASN A 100 -4.50 1.21 2.75
N ASN A 101 -4.68 -0.07 2.44
CA ASN A 101 -5.24 -0.58 1.18
C ASN A 101 -4.63 0.11 -0.06
N ASN A 102 -3.31 0.22 -0.08
CA ASN A 102 -2.55 0.88 -1.13
C ASN A 102 -1.21 0.19 -1.41
N VAL A 103 -0.56 0.63 -2.48
CA VAL A 103 0.83 0.25 -2.78
C VAL A 103 1.66 1.53 -2.86
N THR A 104 2.65 1.64 -1.99
CA THR A 104 3.63 2.72 -1.99
C THR A 104 4.93 2.23 -2.60
N THR A 105 5.37 2.86 -3.67
CA THR A 105 6.67 2.60 -4.31
C THR A 105 7.62 3.71 -3.97
N VAL A 106 8.78 3.38 -3.40
CA VAL A 106 9.91 4.29 -3.20
C VAL A 106 10.89 4.07 -4.35
N LEU A 107 11.17 5.11 -5.11
CA LEU A 107 12.05 5.07 -6.27
C LEU A 107 13.47 5.50 -5.91
N ASN A 108 14.47 5.02 -6.67
CA ASN A 108 15.84 5.53 -6.63
C ASN A 108 16.05 6.62 -7.68
N ASP A 109 17.29 6.91 -8.05
CA ASP A 109 17.69 7.95 -9.00
C ASP A 109 17.55 7.53 -10.49
N TYR A 110 16.90 6.43 -10.80
CA TYR A 110 16.75 5.90 -12.17
C TYR A 110 16.25 6.96 -13.15
N PHE A 111 15.22 7.71 -12.78
CA PHE A 111 14.63 8.72 -13.65
C PHE A 111 15.46 10.00 -13.74
N ALA A 112 16.42 10.24 -12.86
CA ALA A 112 17.39 11.31 -13.02
C ALA A 112 18.30 11.05 -14.23
N ASN A 113 18.60 9.78 -14.50
CA ASN A 113 19.39 9.34 -15.64
C ASN A 113 18.54 9.09 -16.89
N LYS A 114 17.25 8.76 -16.74
CA LYS A 114 16.30 8.48 -17.84
C LYS A 114 15.07 9.40 -17.72
N PRO A 115 15.22 10.71 -17.99
CA PRO A 115 14.18 11.70 -17.66
C PRO A 115 13.04 11.80 -18.68
N LEU A 116 13.13 11.14 -19.84
CA LEU A 116 12.13 11.23 -20.90
C LEU A 116 11.25 9.96 -20.96
N ASN A 117 10.02 10.13 -21.46
CA ASN A 117 9.04 9.03 -21.65
C ASN A 117 8.86 8.15 -20.41
N LYS A 118 8.88 8.79 -19.24
CA LYS A 118 8.81 8.10 -17.95
C LYS A 118 7.46 7.40 -17.76
N SER A 119 7.51 6.11 -17.45
CA SER A 119 6.32 5.33 -17.12
C SER A 119 6.59 4.33 -16.00
N MET A 120 5.53 3.92 -15.33
CA MET A 120 5.55 2.89 -14.29
C MET A 120 4.35 1.97 -14.46
N GLN A 121 4.58 0.68 -14.30
CA GLN A 121 3.56 -0.36 -14.31
C GLN A 121 3.67 -1.19 -13.03
N LEU A 122 2.54 -1.49 -12.41
CA LEU A 122 2.42 -2.43 -11.30
C LEU A 122 1.36 -3.48 -11.64
N SER A 123 1.64 -4.73 -11.25
CA SER A 123 0.66 -5.82 -11.29
C SER A 123 0.50 -6.36 -9.89
N LEU A 124 -0.75 -6.47 -9.42
CA LEU A 124 -1.10 -6.80 -8.05
C LEU A 124 -2.15 -7.90 -8.03
N MET A 125 -2.03 -8.83 -7.10
CA MET A 125 -3.10 -9.74 -6.76
C MET A 125 -3.89 -9.18 -5.57
N THR A 126 -5.19 -9.01 -5.76
CA THR A 126 -6.14 -8.49 -4.76
C THR A 126 -7.31 -9.46 -4.59
N VAL A 127 -8.17 -9.19 -3.66
CA VAL A 127 -9.42 -9.93 -3.40
C VAL A 127 -10.58 -8.94 -3.26
N TRP A 128 -11.80 -9.44 -3.49
CA TRP A 128 -13.00 -8.65 -3.24
C TRP A 128 -13.18 -8.35 -1.76
N ASN A 129 -13.52 -7.11 -1.43
CA ASN A 129 -13.96 -6.73 -0.10
C ASN A 129 -15.39 -7.22 0.15
N LYS A 130 -15.53 -8.31 0.90
CA LYS A 130 -16.82 -8.97 1.14
C LYS A 130 -17.83 -8.15 1.94
N GLU A 131 -17.38 -7.05 2.57
CA GLU A 131 -18.26 -6.09 3.24
C GLU A 131 -18.89 -5.10 2.24
N LYS A 132 -18.24 -4.86 1.11
CA LYS A 132 -18.67 -3.92 0.07
C LYS A 132 -19.29 -4.62 -1.13
N VAL A 133 -18.82 -5.83 -1.43
CA VAL A 133 -19.27 -6.62 -2.58
C VAL A 133 -20.17 -7.75 -2.11
N THR A 134 -21.42 -7.73 -2.53
CA THR A 134 -22.41 -8.76 -2.19
C THR A 134 -22.42 -9.86 -3.24
N GLY A 135 -22.65 -11.10 -2.82
CA GLY A 135 -22.77 -12.27 -3.71
C GLY A 135 -24.20 -12.76 -3.92
N LYS A 136 -25.20 -11.96 -3.56
CA LYS A 136 -26.62 -12.38 -3.68
C LYS A 136 -27.06 -12.56 -5.13
N ASP A 137 -26.62 -11.63 -5.97
CA ASP A 137 -26.94 -11.61 -7.39
C ASP A 137 -25.72 -11.21 -8.20
N THR A 138 -25.67 -11.58 -9.46
CA THR A 138 -24.66 -11.07 -10.40
C THR A 138 -24.82 -9.56 -10.54
N THR A 139 -23.76 -8.82 -10.21
CA THR A 139 -23.77 -7.36 -10.11
C THR A 139 -22.51 -6.78 -10.74
N THR A 140 -22.60 -5.57 -11.27
CA THR A 140 -21.44 -4.79 -11.74
C THR A 140 -21.06 -3.75 -10.71
N TYR A 141 -19.74 -3.52 -10.56
CA TYR A 141 -19.15 -2.53 -9.66
C TYR A 141 -18.25 -1.58 -10.44
N ASP A 142 -18.36 -0.29 -10.16
CA ASP A 142 -17.49 0.74 -10.70
C ASP A 142 -16.33 0.98 -9.74
N LEU A 143 -15.17 0.48 -10.12
CA LEU A 143 -13.94 0.55 -9.33
C LEU A 143 -13.18 1.82 -9.66
N ASN A 144 -12.99 2.72 -8.70
CA ASN A 144 -12.27 3.98 -8.90
C ASN A 144 -10.81 3.86 -8.48
N PHE A 145 -9.90 3.86 -9.46
CA PHE A 145 -8.45 3.79 -9.28
C PHE A 145 -7.81 5.16 -9.55
N ASN A 146 -7.61 5.97 -8.51
CA ASN A 146 -6.99 7.30 -8.67
C ASN A 146 -7.63 8.18 -9.76
N GLY A 147 -8.96 8.09 -9.94
CA GLY A 147 -9.71 8.83 -10.96
C GLY A 147 -10.16 8.00 -12.18
N THR A 148 -9.48 6.91 -12.51
CA THR A 148 -9.91 5.98 -13.55
C THR A 148 -10.98 5.03 -13.02
N ILE A 149 -12.13 4.97 -13.71
CA ILE A 149 -13.22 4.06 -13.35
C ILE A 149 -13.17 2.84 -14.26
N VAL A 150 -13.16 1.65 -13.65
CA VAL A 150 -13.24 0.36 -14.34
C VAL A 150 -14.48 -0.38 -13.88
N THR A 151 -15.42 -0.61 -14.78
CA THR A 151 -16.63 -1.39 -14.50
C THR A 151 -16.31 -2.87 -14.57
N THR A 152 -16.58 -3.61 -13.50
CA THR A 152 -16.25 -5.04 -13.39
C THR A 152 -17.48 -5.81 -12.91
N LYS A 153 -17.74 -6.94 -13.55
CA LYS A 153 -18.83 -7.85 -13.19
C LYS A 153 -18.37 -8.82 -12.10
N VAL A 154 -19.22 -9.04 -11.11
CA VAL A 154 -19.08 -10.08 -10.09
C VAL A 154 -20.29 -11.00 -10.20
N ASP A 155 -20.02 -12.28 -10.34
CA ASP A 155 -21.09 -13.27 -10.43
C ASP A 155 -21.70 -13.55 -9.05
N LYS A 156 -22.94 -14.06 -9.07
CA LYS A 156 -23.58 -14.57 -7.87
C LYS A 156 -22.72 -15.64 -7.21
N ASP A 157 -22.67 -15.62 -5.89
CA ASP A 157 -21.96 -16.66 -5.11
C ASP A 157 -22.46 -18.06 -5.49
N GLY A 158 -21.51 -18.94 -5.73
CA GLY A 158 -21.80 -20.35 -5.93
C GLY A 158 -22.42 -20.97 -4.67
N VAL A 159 -23.39 -21.83 -4.86
CA VAL A 159 -23.90 -22.68 -3.77
C VAL A 159 -23.16 -24.02 -3.82
N PRO A 160 -22.92 -24.67 -2.67
CA PRO A 160 -22.32 -25.99 -2.68
C PRO A 160 -23.15 -27.00 -3.47
N ASP A 161 -22.49 -27.88 -4.20
CA ASP A 161 -23.18 -28.99 -4.84
C ASP A 161 -23.84 -29.88 -3.78
N PRO A 162 -25.17 -30.09 -3.82
CA PRO A 162 -25.86 -30.99 -2.87
C PRO A 162 -25.29 -32.41 -2.83
N GLN A 163 -24.54 -32.81 -3.86
CA GLN A 163 -23.86 -34.13 -3.93
C GLN A 163 -22.40 -34.09 -3.48
N GLU A 164 -21.92 -32.94 -3.00
CA GLU A 164 -20.55 -32.80 -2.56
C GLU A 164 -20.17 -33.70 -1.41
N ILE A 165 -19.11 -34.48 -1.60
CA ILE A 165 -18.52 -35.35 -0.58
C ILE A 165 -17.33 -34.71 0.09
N VAL A 166 -16.48 -34.01 -0.68
CA VAL A 166 -15.30 -33.32 -0.16
C VAL A 166 -15.05 -32.04 -0.92
N THR A 167 -14.75 -31.00 -0.19
CA THR A 167 -14.20 -29.74 -0.76
C THR A 167 -13.16 -29.17 0.18
N LYS A 168 -12.25 -28.36 -0.39
CA LYS A 168 -11.18 -27.73 0.35
C LYS A 168 -10.80 -26.40 -0.29
N TRP A 169 -10.38 -25.45 0.54
CA TRP A 169 -9.82 -24.18 0.10
C TRP A 169 -8.82 -23.66 1.12
N GLY A 170 -8.00 -22.70 0.69
CA GLY A 170 -7.03 -22.02 1.54
C GLY A 170 -7.02 -20.53 1.30
N THR A 171 -6.70 -19.77 2.32
CA THR A 171 -6.58 -18.30 2.24
C THR A 171 -5.28 -17.87 2.91
N GLN A 172 -4.46 -17.14 2.18
CA GLN A 172 -3.21 -16.60 2.73
C GLN A 172 -3.50 -15.50 3.74
N ASN A 173 -2.75 -15.52 4.86
CA ASN A 173 -2.66 -14.44 5.83
C ASN A 173 -1.19 -14.27 6.23
N ARG A 174 -0.52 -13.29 5.64
CA ARG A 174 0.94 -13.07 5.77
C ARG A 174 1.74 -14.31 5.34
N ASP A 175 2.46 -14.93 6.27
CA ASP A 175 3.25 -16.15 6.06
C ASP A 175 2.49 -17.44 6.43
N THR A 176 1.20 -17.33 6.70
CA THR A 176 0.34 -18.49 7.01
C THR A 176 -0.73 -18.69 5.95
N ILE A 177 -1.15 -19.95 5.79
CA ILE A 177 -2.37 -20.29 5.06
C ILE A 177 -3.41 -20.80 6.06
N ASN A 178 -4.57 -20.18 6.04
CA ASN A 178 -5.75 -20.68 6.75
C ASN A 178 -6.47 -21.63 5.82
N TRP A 179 -6.38 -22.92 6.13
CA TRP A 179 -7.05 -24.00 5.41
C TRP A 179 -8.43 -24.23 5.95
N ALA A 180 -9.38 -24.47 5.06
CA ALA A 180 -10.69 -24.93 5.39
C ALA A 180 -11.08 -26.10 4.49
N GLY A 181 -11.81 -27.04 5.05
CA GLY A 181 -12.34 -28.19 4.33
C GLY A 181 -13.73 -28.56 4.82
N ARG A 182 -14.49 -29.16 3.94
CA ARG A 182 -15.81 -29.68 4.25
C ARG A 182 -15.94 -31.07 3.69
N VAL A 183 -16.41 -31.99 4.52
CA VAL A 183 -16.57 -33.41 4.19
C VAL A 183 -17.99 -33.82 4.43
N ASN A 184 -18.54 -34.65 3.53
CA ASN A 184 -19.89 -35.21 3.59
C ASN A 184 -21.01 -34.16 3.62
N TYR A 185 -20.93 -33.12 2.80
CA TYR A 185 -22.03 -32.13 2.66
C TYR A 185 -23.35 -32.82 2.22
N LYS A 186 -23.23 -33.82 1.37
CA LYS A 186 -24.34 -34.69 0.95
C LYS A 186 -25.07 -35.38 2.10
N LYS A 187 -24.46 -35.51 3.28
CA LYS A 187 -24.98 -36.29 4.44
C LYS A 187 -25.26 -37.75 4.10
N ALA A 188 -24.36 -38.37 3.35
CA ALA A 188 -24.41 -39.79 3.13
C ALA A 188 -24.15 -40.56 4.45
N ASN A 189 -24.79 -41.68 4.63
CA ASN A 189 -24.51 -42.58 5.76
C ASN A 189 -23.25 -43.39 5.45
N LEU A 190 -22.12 -42.96 6.02
CA LEU A 190 -20.81 -43.54 5.81
C LEU A 190 -20.39 -44.34 7.05
N THR A 191 -19.71 -45.47 6.84
CA THR A 191 -19.12 -46.32 7.89
C THR A 191 -17.61 -46.48 7.64
N ASN A 192 -16.85 -46.71 8.73
CA ASN A 192 -15.41 -46.88 8.72
C ASN A 192 -14.69 -45.71 7.99
N VAL A 193 -15.06 -44.48 8.37
CA VAL A 193 -14.60 -43.25 7.68
C VAL A 193 -13.19 -42.90 8.09
N THR A 194 -12.35 -42.68 7.12
CA THR A 194 -10.99 -42.11 7.25
C THR A 194 -10.92 -40.81 6.47
N ILE A 195 -10.67 -39.69 7.15
CA ILE A 195 -10.43 -38.38 6.55
C ILE A 195 -8.94 -38.10 6.71
N THR A 196 -8.24 -37.87 5.60
CA THR A 196 -6.80 -37.54 5.59
C THR A 196 -6.59 -36.18 4.98
N ASP A 197 -5.85 -35.34 5.69
CA ASP A 197 -5.44 -34.03 5.22
C ASP A 197 -3.92 -33.98 5.14
N LYS A 198 -3.37 -33.53 4.00
CA LYS A 198 -1.95 -33.57 3.74
C LYS A 198 -1.47 -32.32 3.02
N TRP A 199 -0.63 -31.54 3.68
CA TRP A 199 0.04 -30.38 3.10
C TRP A 199 1.44 -30.75 2.60
N ASP A 200 1.98 -29.92 1.67
CA ASP A 200 3.32 -30.09 1.13
C ASP A 200 4.44 -29.77 2.14
N SER A 201 5.68 -30.11 1.78
CA SER A 201 6.85 -29.91 2.64
C SER A 201 7.23 -28.45 2.86
N ASN A 202 6.69 -27.52 2.06
CA ASN A 202 6.87 -26.07 2.21
C ASN A 202 6.07 -25.50 3.36
N GLN A 203 5.30 -26.30 4.07
CA GLN A 203 4.40 -25.88 5.13
C GLN A 203 4.73 -26.56 6.46
N GLU A 204 4.38 -25.90 7.52
CA GLU A 204 4.46 -26.39 8.89
C GLU A 204 3.15 -26.10 9.62
N TYR A 205 2.61 -27.10 10.31
CA TYR A 205 1.38 -26.95 11.07
C TYR A 205 1.52 -25.94 12.21
N VAL A 206 0.52 -25.07 12.37
CA VAL A 206 0.44 -24.18 13.54
C VAL A 206 -0.24 -24.94 14.69
N PRO A 207 0.49 -25.30 15.75
CA PRO A 207 -0.04 -26.14 16.82
C PRO A 207 -1.31 -25.57 17.47
N GLY A 208 -2.32 -26.41 17.66
CA GLY A 208 -3.60 -26.04 18.29
C GLY A 208 -4.56 -25.27 17.38
N SER A 209 -4.23 -25.05 16.11
CA SER A 209 -5.10 -24.34 15.18
C SER A 209 -6.26 -25.21 14.63
N LEU A 210 -6.16 -26.53 14.68
CA LEU A 210 -7.20 -27.42 14.14
C LEU A 210 -8.49 -27.31 14.91
N LYS A 211 -9.57 -27.04 14.18
CA LYS A 211 -10.97 -27.09 14.61
C LYS A 211 -11.69 -28.06 13.69
N ALA A 212 -12.07 -29.23 14.23
CA ALA A 212 -12.84 -30.24 13.52
C ALA A 212 -14.25 -30.29 14.10
N ARG A 213 -15.22 -29.71 13.41
CA ARG A 213 -16.59 -29.54 13.89
C ARG A 213 -17.56 -30.47 13.13
N ILE A 214 -18.58 -30.94 13.83
CA ILE A 214 -19.69 -31.67 13.21
C ILE A 214 -20.86 -30.69 13.09
N LEU A 215 -21.40 -30.55 11.87
CA LEU A 215 -22.46 -29.59 11.55
C LEU A 215 -23.67 -30.31 11.00
N SER A 216 -24.87 -29.90 11.44
CA SER A 216 -26.13 -30.32 10.81
C SER A 216 -26.51 -29.42 9.61
N SER A 217 -25.95 -28.20 9.51
CA SER A 217 -26.15 -27.29 8.37
C SER A 217 -24.99 -26.30 8.26
N ILE A 218 -24.73 -25.81 7.04
CA ILE A 218 -23.83 -24.69 6.80
C ILE A 218 -24.57 -23.37 6.56
N ASP A 219 -25.87 -23.44 6.24
CA ASP A 219 -26.73 -22.28 6.09
C ASP A 219 -28.16 -22.61 6.64
N PRO A 220 -28.55 -22.07 7.79
CA PRO A 220 -27.68 -21.35 8.75
C PRO A 220 -26.60 -22.27 9.34
N TRP A 221 -25.47 -21.69 9.74
CA TRP A 221 -24.38 -22.45 10.36
C TRP A 221 -24.81 -23.07 11.70
N THR A 222 -24.94 -24.40 11.72
CA THR A 222 -25.45 -25.13 12.88
C THR A 222 -24.47 -26.22 13.32
N LYS A 223 -23.66 -25.89 14.34
CA LYS A 223 -22.75 -26.85 14.98
C LYS A 223 -23.52 -27.74 15.96
N ILE A 224 -23.34 -29.07 15.85
CA ILE A 224 -23.94 -30.08 16.73
C ILE A 224 -22.89 -30.84 17.56
N GLY A 225 -21.59 -30.74 17.20
CA GLY A 225 -20.54 -31.44 17.93
C GLY A 225 -19.14 -31.05 17.43
N GLU A 226 -18.17 -31.75 18.00
CA GLU A 226 -16.76 -31.73 17.55
C GLU A 226 -16.25 -33.15 17.39
N VAL A 227 -15.31 -33.33 16.49
CA VAL A 227 -14.59 -34.61 16.39
C VAL A 227 -13.75 -34.80 17.66
N ALA A 228 -13.87 -35.94 18.30
CA ALA A 228 -13.14 -36.26 19.51
C ALA A 228 -11.62 -36.29 19.20
N LYS A 229 -10.80 -35.74 20.11
CA LYS A 229 -9.36 -35.61 19.91
C LYS A 229 -8.65 -36.94 19.73
N GLU A 230 -9.13 -38.00 20.39
CA GLU A 230 -8.64 -39.36 20.27
C GLU A 230 -8.83 -39.98 18.87
N ASN A 231 -9.71 -39.40 18.06
CA ASN A 231 -9.94 -39.82 16.69
C ASN A 231 -9.01 -39.09 15.70
N ILE A 232 -8.12 -38.17 16.16
CA ILE A 232 -7.27 -37.34 15.36
C ILE A 232 -5.82 -37.71 15.59
N GLU A 233 -5.15 -38.19 14.56
CA GLU A 233 -3.71 -38.52 14.57
C GLU A 233 -2.93 -37.54 13.67
N PHE A 234 -1.97 -36.82 14.24
CA PHE A 234 -1.07 -35.97 13.46
C PHE A 234 0.15 -36.75 12.99
N ASN A 235 0.63 -36.42 11.80
CA ASN A 235 1.90 -36.89 11.25
C ASN A 235 2.78 -35.71 10.83
N SER A 236 3.91 -35.92 10.18
CA SER A 236 4.88 -34.86 9.83
C SER A 236 4.33 -33.79 8.89
N ASN A 237 3.35 -34.12 8.07
CA ASN A 237 2.82 -33.22 7.03
C ASN A 237 1.30 -33.36 6.85
N GLY A 238 0.56 -33.72 7.90
CA GLY A 238 -0.87 -33.88 7.82
C GLY A 238 -1.48 -34.36 9.12
N PHE A 239 -2.74 -34.74 9.02
CA PHE A 239 -3.48 -35.46 10.06
C PHE A 239 -4.47 -36.44 9.44
N THR A 240 -4.86 -37.40 10.24
CA THR A 240 -5.89 -38.40 9.88
C THR A 240 -6.95 -38.40 10.96
N ILE A 241 -8.22 -38.39 10.54
CA ILE A 241 -9.40 -38.54 11.42
C ILE A 241 -10.04 -39.86 11.09
N LYS A 242 -10.31 -40.67 12.13
CA LYS A 242 -11.00 -41.98 12.01
C LYS A 242 -12.34 -41.93 12.75
N LEU A 243 -13.41 -42.19 12.04
CA LEU A 243 -14.77 -42.21 12.60
C LEU A 243 -15.45 -43.54 12.28
N PRO A 244 -16.08 -44.22 13.26
CA PRO A 244 -16.80 -45.47 12.99
C PRO A 244 -18.00 -45.24 12.05
N ALA A 245 -18.62 -44.09 12.11
CA ALA A 245 -19.71 -43.67 11.23
C ALA A 245 -19.74 -42.16 11.08
N LEU A 246 -20.26 -41.68 9.93
CA LEU A 246 -20.48 -40.29 9.64
C LEU A 246 -21.73 -40.12 8.77
N ASN A 247 -22.74 -39.42 9.29
CA ASN A 247 -23.99 -39.07 8.59
C ASN A 247 -24.24 -37.54 8.55
N GLU A 248 -23.32 -36.75 9.08
CA GLU A 248 -23.38 -35.31 9.18
C GLU A 248 -22.17 -34.68 8.46
N ILE A 249 -22.11 -33.38 8.43
CA ILE A 249 -21.04 -32.63 7.79
C ILE A 249 -19.87 -32.51 8.76
N VAL A 250 -18.64 -32.79 8.34
CA VAL A 250 -17.42 -32.41 9.06
C VAL A 250 -16.83 -31.15 8.43
N SER A 251 -16.69 -30.11 9.25
CA SER A 251 -16.00 -28.87 8.90
C SER A 251 -14.64 -28.85 9.56
N LEU A 252 -13.61 -28.67 8.76
CA LEU A 252 -12.21 -28.57 9.17
C LEU A 252 -11.69 -27.16 8.95
N GLU A 253 -11.04 -26.58 9.95
CA GLU A 253 -10.30 -25.33 9.84
C GLU A 253 -8.98 -25.48 10.58
N TYR A 254 -7.87 -25.06 9.99
CA TYR A 254 -6.58 -25.03 10.65
C TYR A 254 -5.62 -24.11 9.87
N SER A 255 -4.44 -23.84 10.41
CA SER A 255 -3.44 -23.00 9.79
C SER A 255 -2.10 -23.71 9.64
N THR A 256 -1.41 -23.41 8.55
CA THR A 256 -0.02 -23.79 8.34
C THR A 256 0.82 -22.56 8.09
N LYS A 257 2.08 -22.58 8.52
CA LYS A 257 3.07 -21.56 8.21
C LYS A 257 3.84 -21.95 6.96
N VAL A 258 3.99 -21.03 5.99
CA VAL A 258 4.74 -21.23 4.76
C VAL A 258 6.21 -20.91 5.02
N LYS A 259 7.12 -21.83 4.64
CA LYS A 259 8.58 -21.66 4.83
C LYS A 259 9.21 -20.82 3.73
N ASP A 260 8.73 -20.95 2.50
CA ASP A 260 9.22 -20.27 1.30
C ASP A 260 8.04 -19.68 0.52
N LEU A 261 7.83 -18.37 0.67
CA LEU A 261 6.76 -17.61 0.02
C LEU A 261 6.97 -17.43 -1.50
N SER A 262 8.08 -17.90 -2.06
CA SER A 262 8.27 -17.91 -3.51
C SER A 262 7.53 -19.07 -4.20
N LYS A 263 7.04 -20.03 -3.42
CA LYS A 263 6.36 -21.25 -3.88
C LYS A 263 4.93 -21.26 -3.38
N ASN A 264 4.00 -21.60 -4.26
CA ASN A 264 2.60 -21.78 -3.89
C ASN A 264 2.43 -23.04 -3.04
N PRO A 265 1.86 -22.94 -1.83
CA PRO A 265 1.59 -24.09 -0.98
C PRO A 265 0.42 -24.93 -1.54
N THR A 266 0.56 -26.23 -1.43
CA THR A 266 -0.45 -27.20 -1.87
C THR A 266 -0.96 -28.03 -0.71
N ASN A 267 -2.19 -28.51 -0.83
CA ASN A 267 -2.82 -29.33 0.19
C ASN A 267 -3.87 -30.26 -0.44
N ASN A 268 -3.97 -31.47 0.07
CA ASN A 268 -4.94 -32.48 -0.34
C ASN A 268 -5.82 -32.87 0.86
N LEU A 269 -7.12 -32.90 0.67
CA LEU A 269 -8.09 -33.44 1.63
C LEU A 269 -8.78 -34.64 0.99
N ARG A 270 -8.68 -35.81 1.63
CA ARG A 270 -9.25 -37.08 1.15
C ARG A 270 -10.19 -37.67 2.17
N ILE A 271 -11.27 -38.29 1.70
CA ILE A 271 -12.17 -39.14 2.49
C ILE A 271 -12.23 -40.54 1.88
N GLN A 272 -12.12 -41.54 2.73
CA GLN A 272 -12.32 -42.93 2.39
C GLN A 272 -13.34 -43.54 3.38
N ALA A 273 -14.20 -44.38 2.89
CA ALA A 273 -15.18 -45.10 3.71
C ALA A 273 -15.57 -46.43 3.05
N ASP A 274 -16.35 -47.23 3.74
CA ASP A 274 -16.93 -48.43 3.14
C ASP A 274 -17.71 -48.12 1.87
N ASN A 275 -18.07 -49.16 1.11
CA ASN A 275 -18.82 -49.04 -0.14
C ASN A 275 -18.08 -48.25 -1.27
N ASN A 276 -16.76 -48.36 -1.30
CA ASN A 276 -15.89 -47.74 -2.31
C ASN A 276 -15.98 -46.22 -2.32
N VAL A 277 -16.25 -45.58 -1.20
CA VAL A 277 -16.13 -44.12 -1.07
C VAL A 277 -14.64 -43.78 -1.00
N ASP A 278 -14.15 -43.11 -2.02
CA ASP A 278 -12.77 -42.63 -2.10
C ASP A 278 -12.75 -41.36 -2.96
N TRP A 279 -12.74 -40.20 -2.30
CA TRP A 279 -12.80 -38.90 -2.92
C TRP A 279 -11.74 -38.00 -2.33
N ASP A 280 -11.12 -37.18 -3.15
CA ASP A 280 -10.14 -36.19 -2.70
C ASP A 280 -10.26 -34.84 -3.41
N LYS A 281 -9.66 -33.83 -2.83
CA LYS A 281 -9.57 -32.48 -3.36
C LYS A 281 -8.19 -31.92 -3.15
N ASP A 282 -7.48 -31.71 -4.26
CA ASP A 282 -6.24 -30.95 -4.30
C ASP A 282 -6.53 -29.45 -4.38
N VAL A 283 -5.73 -28.67 -3.66
CA VAL A 283 -5.79 -27.20 -3.66
C VAL A 283 -4.39 -26.64 -3.66
N GLU A 284 -4.15 -25.68 -4.53
CA GLU A 284 -2.99 -24.79 -4.51
C GLU A 284 -3.43 -23.39 -4.15
N VAL A 285 -2.76 -22.75 -3.18
CA VAL A 285 -2.98 -21.34 -2.83
C VAL A 285 -1.94 -20.48 -3.51
N GLN A 286 -2.39 -19.56 -4.34
CA GLN A 286 -1.51 -18.56 -4.94
C GLN A 286 -1.01 -17.60 -3.86
N ILE A 287 0.30 -17.51 -3.68
CA ILE A 287 0.90 -16.54 -2.78
C ILE A 287 0.73 -15.13 -3.37
N ALA A 288 0.16 -14.23 -2.57
CA ALA A 288 -0.02 -12.84 -2.95
C ALA A 288 1.33 -12.19 -3.26
N LYS A 289 1.47 -11.69 -4.47
CA LYS A 289 2.69 -11.07 -4.98
C LYS A 289 2.34 -9.88 -5.86
N GLY A 290 3.31 -9.00 -6.01
CA GLY A 290 3.26 -7.91 -6.96
C GLY A 290 4.50 -7.91 -7.84
N THR A 291 4.39 -7.31 -8.99
CA THR A 291 5.52 -6.99 -9.85
C THR A 291 5.44 -5.53 -10.25
N GLY A 292 6.59 -4.90 -10.43
CA GLY A 292 6.66 -3.52 -10.86
C GLY A 292 7.77 -3.32 -11.88
N ASN A 293 7.48 -2.50 -12.90
CA ASN A 293 8.45 -2.10 -13.89
C ASN A 293 8.35 -0.59 -14.12
N VAL A 294 9.49 0.01 -14.46
CA VAL A 294 9.56 1.38 -14.93
C VAL A 294 10.33 1.44 -16.25
N GLU A 295 9.94 2.41 -17.07
CA GLU A 295 10.62 2.74 -18.31
C GLU A 295 10.94 4.22 -18.32
N GLY A 296 12.02 4.59 -18.98
CA GLY A 296 12.44 5.96 -19.22
C GLY A 296 13.54 5.97 -20.26
N GLU A 297 13.73 7.11 -20.90
CA GLU A 297 14.70 7.29 -21.97
C GLU A 297 15.74 8.35 -21.58
N ASN A 298 16.96 8.16 -22.06
CA ASN A 298 18.01 9.16 -21.94
C ASN A 298 17.68 10.35 -22.83
N LYS A 299 18.13 11.54 -22.43
CA LYS A 299 18.17 12.66 -23.39
C LYS A 299 19.04 12.26 -24.57
N PRO A 300 18.59 12.50 -25.82
CA PRO A 300 19.43 12.25 -26.99
C PRO A 300 20.74 13.00 -26.81
N LYS A 301 21.86 12.30 -27.01
CA LYS A 301 23.15 12.98 -27.07
C LYS A 301 23.08 13.96 -28.23
N PRO A 302 23.42 15.25 -28.03
CA PRO A 302 23.51 16.15 -29.16
C PRO A 302 24.56 15.56 -30.13
N THR A 303 24.11 15.09 -31.27
CA THR A 303 24.99 14.69 -32.39
C THR A 303 25.47 15.99 -33.04
N PHE A 304 26.44 16.61 -32.41
CA PHE A 304 27.29 17.52 -33.13
C PHE A 304 28.38 16.68 -33.81
N ASP A 305 28.14 16.25 -35.04
CA ASP A 305 29.21 15.84 -35.93
C ASP A 305 29.98 17.13 -36.25
N ILE A 306 31.03 17.39 -35.49
CA ILE A 306 32.07 18.30 -35.93
C ILE A 306 32.78 17.56 -37.04
N PRO A 307 32.66 17.98 -38.34
CA PRO A 307 33.43 17.35 -39.39
C PRO A 307 34.90 17.44 -38.99
N ASN A 308 35.60 16.30 -38.98
CA ASN A 308 37.04 16.27 -38.72
C ASN A 308 37.85 17.08 -39.74
N ASP A 309 37.20 17.55 -40.79
CA ASP A 309 37.76 18.35 -41.86
C ASP A 309 37.19 19.79 -41.88
N ALA A 310 37.04 20.40 -40.70
CA ALA A 310 36.84 21.85 -40.71
C ALA A 310 38.02 22.49 -41.44
N PRO A 311 37.79 23.19 -42.56
CA PRO A 311 38.90 23.81 -43.30
C PRO A 311 39.67 24.72 -42.34
N VAL A 312 40.96 24.47 -42.19
CA VAL A 312 41.86 25.36 -41.49
C VAL A 312 41.83 26.68 -42.29
N VAL A 313 41.03 27.63 -41.83
CA VAL A 313 41.06 28.98 -42.36
C VAL A 313 42.36 29.58 -41.83
N ASP A 314 43.39 29.57 -42.64
CA ASP A 314 44.59 30.35 -42.34
C ASP A 314 44.13 31.78 -42.06
N LYS A 315 44.28 32.21 -40.83
CA LYS A 315 44.07 33.63 -40.51
C LYS A 315 45.01 34.45 -41.35
N PRO A 316 44.49 35.31 -42.24
CA PRO A 316 45.41 36.26 -42.94
C PRO A 316 46.16 37.09 -41.88
N GLU A 317 47.46 37.06 -41.89
CA GLU A 317 48.24 37.96 -41.07
C GLU A 317 47.91 39.36 -41.53
N LEU A 318 47.10 40.08 -40.81
CA LEU A 318 46.86 41.50 -41.01
C LEU A 318 48.13 42.25 -40.57
N ASN A 319 48.90 42.64 -41.54
CA ASN A 319 50.02 43.56 -41.30
C ASN A 319 49.42 44.92 -40.89
N LEU A 320 49.58 45.26 -39.61
CA LEU A 320 49.07 46.55 -39.08
C LEU A 320 49.52 47.80 -39.81
N ASN A 321 50.57 47.68 -40.63
CA ASN A 321 51.09 48.81 -41.45
C ASN A 321 50.28 49.04 -42.74
N ASP A 322 49.44 48.11 -43.16
CA ASP A 322 48.59 48.18 -44.34
C ASP A 322 47.16 48.63 -44.06
N VAL A 323 46.83 48.95 -42.79
CA VAL A 323 45.52 49.46 -42.41
C VAL A 323 45.52 50.97 -42.74
N PRO A 324 44.73 51.42 -43.72
CA PRO A 324 44.57 52.83 -43.97
C PRO A 324 44.09 53.56 -42.71
N LEU A 325 44.76 54.62 -42.31
CA LEU A 325 44.28 55.50 -41.26
C LEU A 325 42.88 55.99 -41.64
N LEU A 326 41.85 55.58 -40.86
CA LEU A 326 40.51 56.08 -41.05
C LEU A 326 40.54 57.61 -40.94
N PRO A 327 39.86 58.30 -41.86
CA PRO A 327 39.70 59.73 -41.71
C PRO A 327 39.00 60.04 -40.38
N PRO A 328 39.35 61.18 -39.75
CA PRO A 328 38.71 61.55 -38.49
C PRO A 328 37.18 61.55 -38.67
N ALA A 329 36.48 60.88 -37.73
CA ALA A 329 35.03 60.82 -37.75
C ALA A 329 34.41 62.22 -37.83
N PRO A 330 33.43 62.44 -38.70
CA PRO A 330 32.74 63.72 -38.74
C PRO A 330 32.15 64.05 -37.38
N VAL A 331 32.40 65.27 -36.89
CA VAL A 331 31.77 65.72 -35.66
C VAL A 331 30.26 65.90 -35.96
N VAL A 332 29.47 64.92 -35.52
CA VAL A 332 28.05 65.09 -35.60
C VAL A 332 27.64 65.93 -34.37
N GLU A 333 27.28 67.16 -34.58
CA GLU A 333 26.64 67.96 -33.55
C GLU A 333 25.34 67.28 -33.18
N LYS A 334 25.23 66.91 -31.92
CA LYS A 334 23.93 66.34 -31.40
C LYS A 334 22.86 67.43 -31.52
N PRO A 335 21.76 67.19 -32.25
CA PRO A 335 20.66 68.12 -32.23
C PRO A 335 20.20 68.35 -30.83
N TYR A 336 20.13 69.56 -30.36
CA TYR A 336 19.58 69.96 -29.10
C TYR A 336 18.03 69.84 -29.22
N LEU A 337 17.44 68.77 -28.64
CA LEU A 337 16.02 68.67 -28.56
C LEU A 337 15.55 69.53 -27.37
N ASP A 338 14.82 70.57 -27.66
CA ASP A 338 14.16 71.38 -26.62
C ASP A 338 13.01 70.61 -26.10
N LEU A 339 12.95 70.44 -24.75
CA LEU A 339 11.87 69.72 -24.05
C LEU A 339 10.46 70.28 -24.35
N LYS A 340 10.36 71.43 -25.00
CA LYS A 340 9.10 72.06 -25.43
C LYS A 340 8.46 71.41 -26.65
N ASP A 341 9.26 70.65 -27.45
CA ASP A 341 8.81 70.08 -28.72
C ASP A 341 8.37 68.63 -28.60
N ILE A 342 8.27 68.10 -27.37
CA ILE A 342 7.70 66.75 -27.13
C ILE A 342 6.19 66.84 -27.17
N PRO A 343 5.50 66.23 -28.15
CA PRO A 343 4.05 66.15 -28.14
C PRO A 343 3.54 65.51 -26.86
N LYS A 344 2.65 66.19 -26.15
CA LYS A 344 1.96 65.62 -25.00
C LYS A 344 1.13 64.44 -25.50
N MET A 345 1.36 63.27 -24.90
CA MET A 345 0.49 62.10 -25.17
C MET A 345 -0.96 62.46 -24.85
N PRO A 346 -1.91 62.04 -25.69
CA PRO A 346 -3.32 62.21 -25.39
C PRO A 346 -3.63 61.43 -24.10
N PRO A 347 -4.57 61.93 -23.26
CA PRO A 347 -5.00 61.23 -22.07
C PRO A 347 -5.52 59.82 -22.43
N ALA A 348 -5.19 58.82 -21.62
CA ALA A 348 -5.69 57.46 -21.78
C ALA A 348 -7.21 57.43 -21.84
N PRO A 349 -7.85 56.65 -22.72
CA PRO A 349 -9.31 56.55 -22.77
C PRO A 349 -9.80 56.05 -21.41
N VAL A 350 -10.76 56.77 -20.86
CA VAL A 350 -11.52 56.34 -19.66
C VAL A 350 -12.40 55.19 -20.11
N VAL A 351 -12.10 53.97 -19.68
CA VAL A 351 -12.98 52.84 -19.86
C VAL A 351 -14.06 52.96 -18.78
N GLU A 352 -15.22 53.39 -19.15
CA GLU A 352 -16.41 53.30 -18.28
C GLU A 352 -16.71 51.83 -18.07
N ILE A 353 -16.54 51.31 -16.85
CA ILE A 353 -17.01 50.00 -16.44
C ILE A 353 -18.55 50.09 -16.39
N PRO A 354 -19.32 49.35 -17.18
CA PRO A 354 -20.76 49.34 -17.06
C PRO A 354 -21.13 48.84 -15.66
N GLU A 355 -21.84 49.69 -14.88
CA GLU A 355 -22.49 49.25 -13.66
C GLU A 355 -23.59 48.25 -14.05
N LEU A 356 -23.42 46.97 -13.68
CA LEU A 356 -24.46 45.97 -13.75
C LEU A 356 -25.52 46.32 -12.70
N PRO A 357 -26.79 46.52 -13.11
CA PRO A 357 -27.87 46.75 -12.13
C PRO A 357 -28.00 45.52 -11.22
N LEU A 358 -28.01 45.76 -9.92
CA LEU A 358 -28.13 44.74 -8.86
C LEU A 358 -29.44 43.92 -8.90
N GLU A 359 -30.36 44.25 -9.82
CA GLU A 359 -31.67 43.63 -9.95
C GLU A 359 -31.69 42.32 -10.75
N ASP A 360 -30.60 42.01 -11.47
CA ASP A 360 -30.49 40.80 -12.33
C ASP A 360 -29.72 39.64 -11.72
N ILE A 361 -29.39 39.69 -10.43
CA ILE A 361 -28.77 38.55 -9.73
C ILE A 361 -29.87 37.60 -9.26
N PRO A 362 -30.02 36.38 -9.83
CA PRO A 362 -30.97 35.42 -9.30
C PRO A 362 -30.66 35.13 -7.84
N MET A 363 -31.61 35.38 -6.96
CA MET A 363 -31.46 34.97 -5.55
C MET A 363 -31.30 33.47 -5.50
N MET A 364 -30.19 33.00 -4.92
CA MET A 364 -30.01 31.60 -4.61
C MET A 364 -31.16 31.14 -3.70
N PRO A 365 -31.74 29.97 -3.94
CA PRO A 365 -32.75 29.42 -3.04
C PRO A 365 -32.12 29.27 -1.65
N PRO A 366 -32.88 29.51 -0.56
CA PRO A 366 -32.37 29.34 0.78
C PRO A 366 -31.88 27.90 0.98
N ALA A 367 -30.74 27.76 1.64
CA ALA A 367 -30.17 26.45 1.98
C ALA A 367 -31.22 25.65 2.80
N PRO A 368 -31.36 24.33 2.52
CA PRO A 368 -32.27 23.51 3.30
C PRO A 368 -31.88 23.57 4.78
N VAL A 369 -32.84 23.87 5.63
CA VAL A 369 -32.70 23.82 7.09
C VAL A 369 -32.53 22.35 7.43
N VAL A 370 -31.31 21.94 7.77
CA VAL A 370 -31.05 20.62 8.38
C VAL A 370 -31.45 20.76 9.84
N GLU A 371 -32.62 20.22 10.20
CA GLU A 371 -32.98 20.04 11.60
C GLU A 371 -31.92 19.12 12.25
N LYS A 372 -31.20 19.65 13.24
CA LYS A 372 -30.33 18.82 14.09
C LYS A 372 -31.22 17.80 14.81
N PRO A 373 -30.90 16.50 14.75
CA PRO A 373 -31.58 15.56 15.62
C PRO A 373 -31.24 15.91 17.07
N GLU A 374 -32.28 16.11 17.85
CA GLU A 374 -32.19 16.32 19.29
C GLU A 374 -31.66 15.04 19.92
N LEU A 375 -30.40 15.07 20.39
CA LEU A 375 -29.81 13.98 21.15
C LEU A 375 -30.49 13.94 22.53
N GLU A 376 -31.39 12.97 22.69
CA GLU A 376 -31.87 12.59 24.03
C GLU A 376 -30.67 12.08 24.84
N ILE A 377 -30.30 12.85 25.88
CA ILE A 377 -29.30 12.46 26.86
C ILE A 377 -29.98 11.46 27.81
N PRO A 378 -29.56 10.20 27.88
CA PRO A 378 -30.10 9.27 28.87
C PRO A 378 -29.74 9.75 30.27
N GLU A 379 -30.73 9.77 31.15
CA GLU A 379 -30.57 10.11 32.57
C GLU A 379 -29.52 9.21 33.22
N THR A 380 -28.63 9.81 33.99
CA THR A 380 -27.54 9.16 34.72
C THR A 380 -28.06 8.11 35.71
N PRO A 381 -27.61 6.88 35.66
CA PRO A 381 -27.83 5.93 36.74
C PRO A 381 -26.94 6.25 37.95
N ASN A 382 -27.52 6.08 39.12
CA ASN A 382 -26.99 6.28 40.45
C ASN A 382 -25.54 5.78 40.68
N LYS A 383 -24.81 6.67 41.33
CA LYS A 383 -23.67 6.55 42.26
C LYS A 383 -23.18 5.10 42.49
N VAL A 384 -22.15 4.69 41.76
CA VAL A 384 -21.33 3.55 42.11
C VAL A 384 -20.14 4.04 42.93
N GLU A 385 -19.95 3.47 44.13
CA GLU A 385 -18.84 3.78 45.04
C GLU A 385 -17.49 3.52 44.35
N ARG A 386 -16.56 4.49 44.47
CA ARG A 386 -15.18 4.36 43.98
C ARG A 386 -14.44 3.30 44.77
N PRO A 387 -13.84 2.29 44.15
CA PRO A 387 -12.87 1.46 44.82
C PRO A 387 -11.62 2.26 45.16
N LYS A 388 -11.12 2.13 46.41
CA LYS A 388 -9.89 2.74 46.90
C LYS A 388 -8.70 2.34 46.01
N ILE A 389 -8.06 3.32 45.39
CA ILE A 389 -6.84 3.13 44.60
C ILE A 389 -5.70 2.84 45.57
N THR A 390 -5.28 1.58 45.62
CA THR A 390 -3.98 1.20 46.20
C THR A 390 -2.88 1.74 45.29
N LYS A 391 -1.88 2.41 45.86
CA LYS A 391 -0.74 2.99 45.14
C LYS A 391 -0.05 1.90 44.30
N VAL A 392 -0.21 1.99 42.96
CA VAL A 392 0.53 1.15 42.02
C VAL A 392 1.90 1.80 41.78
N ASP A 393 2.93 1.01 41.98
CA ASP A 393 4.33 1.41 41.89
C ASP A 393 4.61 1.94 40.46
N LYS A 394 5.10 3.19 40.34
CA LYS A 394 5.37 3.89 39.07
C LYS A 394 6.33 3.13 38.13
N LYS A 395 7.12 2.22 38.68
CA LYS A 395 8.09 1.43 37.93
C LYS A 395 7.42 0.39 37.04
N THR A 396 6.35 -0.21 37.51
CA THR A 396 5.60 -1.26 36.77
C THR A 396 4.81 -0.69 35.60
N VAL A 397 4.34 0.56 35.68
CA VAL A 397 3.58 1.20 34.59
C VAL A 397 4.47 1.58 33.41
N VAL A 398 5.73 1.99 33.67
CA VAL A 398 6.70 2.33 32.62
C VAL A 398 7.17 1.08 31.86
N GLU A 399 7.42 -0.02 32.60
CA GLU A 399 7.79 -1.30 31.95
C GLU A 399 6.65 -1.87 31.08
N LYS A 400 5.40 -1.74 31.53
CA LYS A 400 4.25 -2.23 30.77
C LYS A 400 4.01 -1.41 29.48
N LYS A 401 4.32 -0.10 29.50
CA LYS A 401 4.20 0.78 28.33
C LYS A 401 5.32 0.53 27.31
N VAL A 402 6.53 0.30 27.78
CA VAL A 402 7.69 -0.05 26.93
C VAL A 402 7.50 -1.42 26.24
N ARG A 403 7.02 -2.42 26.98
CA ARG A 403 6.73 -3.74 26.40
C ARG A 403 5.59 -3.71 25.36
N LYS A 404 4.59 -2.82 25.51
CA LYS A 404 3.51 -2.67 24.56
C LYS A 404 3.96 -2.01 23.24
N LEU A 405 4.93 -1.10 23.30
CA LEU A 405 5.56 -0.49 22.12
C LEU A 405 6.48 -1.45 21.38
N ALA A 406 7.19 -2.34 22.10
CA ALA A 406 8.05 -3.35 21.48
C ALA A 406 7.27 -4.46 20.75
N ASN A 407 5.99 -4.70 21.09
CA ASN A 407 5.15 -5.73 20.46
C ASN A 407 4.25 -5.22 19.32
N THR A 408 4.30 -3.92 18.98
CA THR A 408 3.47 -3.33 17.91
C THR A 408 4.16 -3.23 16.56
N GLY A 409 5.08 -4.14 16.24
CA GLY A 409 5.54 -4.34 14.85
C GLY A 409 6.32 -3.17 14.22
N LEU A 410 6.99 -2.34 15.03
CA LEU A 410 8.00 -1.39 14.56
C LEU A 410 9.38 -2.06 14.48
N GLU A 411 9.46 -3.18 13.80
CA GLU A 411 10.73 -3.69 13.29
C GLU A 411 11.05 -2.94 12.01
N ASN A 412 11.78 -1.84 12.12
CA ASN A 412 12.73 -1.28 11.17
C ASN A 412 12.89 0.25 11.30
N ASP A 413 13.03 0.74 12.52
CA ASP A 413 13.63 2.07 12.72
C ASP A 413 14.39 2.10 14.05
N ASP A 414 15.53 1.43 14.09
CA ASP A 414 16.48 1.51 15.20
C ASP A 414 16.88 2.97 15.53
N LEU A 415 16.76 3.87 14.54
CA LEU A 415 17.03 5.29 14.72
C LEU A 415 15.91 6.02 15.45
N THR A 416 14.64 5.69 15.16
CA THR A 416 13.47 6.30 15.81
C THR A 416 13.36 5.85 17.26
N LEU A 417 13.67 4.59 17.53
CA LEU A 417 13.73 4.04 18.89
C LEU A 417 14.85 4.70 19.71
N LEU A 418 16.01 4.96 19.09
CA LEU A 418 17.14 5.64 19.71
C LEU A 418 16.81 7.11 20.03
N VAL A 419 16.10 7.82 19.16
CA VAL A 419 15.66 9.22 19.38
C VAL A 419 14.62 9.30 20.48
N VAL A 420 13.66 8.39 20.54
CA VAL A 420 12.65 8.33 21.61
C VAL A 420 13.29 7.98 22.94
N LEU A 421 14.27 7.07 22.97
CA LEU A 421 15.02 6.72 24.17
C LEU A 421 15.89 7.88 24.67
N MET A 422 16.53 8.65 23.75
CA MET A 422 17.32 9.84 24.12
C MET A 422 16.45 10.99 24.60
N MET A 423 15.24 11.20 24.05
CA MET A 423 14.30 12.20 24.55
C MET A 423 13.74 11.83 25.93
N ALA A 424 13.46 10.56 26.18
CA ALA A 424 13.03 10.08 27.49
C ALA A 424 14.13 10.24 28.56
N THR A 425 15.40 9.96 28.22
CA THR A 425 16.54 10.18 29.13
C THR A 425 16.81 11.67 29.38
N ALA A 426 16.68 12.53 28.38
CA ALA A 426 16.83 13.97 28.55
C ALA A 426 15.75 14.58 29.46
N LEU A 427 14.50 14.10 29.35
CA LEU A 427 13.39 14.49 30.24
C LEU A 427 13.59 14.03 31.69
N ILE A 428 14.13 12.84 31.92
CA ILE A 428 14.45 12.31 33.26
C ILE A 428 15.59 13.11 33.89
N ILE A 429 16.64 13.44 33.13
CA ILE A 429 17.78 14.22 33.62
C ILE A 429 17.37 15.66 33.96
N ASN A 430 16.48 16.28 33.19
CA ASN A 430 15.96 17.61 33.49
C ASN A 430 15.01 17.62 34.71
N HIS A 431 14.22 16.57 34.89
CA HIS A 431 13.35 16.44 36.06
C HIS A 431 14.12 16.20 37.35
N GLU A 432 15.25 15.47 37.32
CA GLU A 432 16.15 15.31 38.50
C GLU A 432 16.94 16.57 38.81
N LYS A 433 17.31 17.37 37.79
CA LYS A 433 17.95 18.66 38.02
C LYS A 433 17.01 19.68 38.67
N GLY A 434 15.72 19.73 38.28
CA GLY A 434 14.72 20.59 38.87
C GLY A 434 14.53 20.36 40.39
N ARG A 435 14.62 19.08 40.84
CA ARG A 435 14.50 18.74 42.28
C ARG A 435 15.72 19.09 43.12
N ARG A 436 16.88 19.35 42.52
CA ARG A 436 18.11 19.74 43.27
C ARG A 436 18.20 21.26 43.52
N TYR A 437 17.36 22.05 42.91
CA TYR A 437 17.29 23.50 43.11
C TYR A 437 16.16 23.94 44.08
N GLU A 438 15.35 22.99 44.58
CA GLU A 438 14.28 23.22 45.57
C GLU A 438 14.58 22.64 46.94
N ARG A 439 15.88 22.40 47.26
CA ARG A 439 16.34 22.07 48.62
C ARG A 439 17.46 22.99 49.07
#